data_4ba44965ecc7d9b34f5c1d4a9ab92bab
#
_entry.id   4ba44965ecc7d9b34f5c1d4a9ab92bab
#
_cell.length_a   1.000
_cell.length_b   1.000
_cell.length_c   1.000
_cell.angle_alpha   90.00
_cell.angle_beta   90.00
_cell.angle_gamma   90.00
#
_symmetry.space_group_name_H-M   'P 1'
#
loop_
_entity.id
_entity.type
_entity.pdbx_description
1 polymer ?
#
loop_
_entity_poly.entity_id
_entity_poly.type
_entity_poly.pdbx_seq_one_letter_code
_entity_poly.pdbx_strand_id
1 'polypeptide(L)'
;MKINKTNAARLLDKAKIAYELIPYEVDESDLSAVHVAASLGENINQVFKTLVLHGDKTGYFVCVIPGDQEVNLKLAAKVSGNKSCDMIPMKELLSVTGYIRGACSPIGMKKHFPTYIHETCLGFPYIYVSAGQRGLQIKIDPKELINEVRAEVCVLYTVSVSYTHLRAHETRHD
;
A
#
# COMPACT_ATOMS: atom_id res chain seq x y z
N MET A 1 12.15 13.46 -21.18
CA MET A 1 12.73 12.24 -20.57
C MET A 1 11.83 11.05 -20.84
N LYS A 2 12.42 9.99 -21.33
CA LYS A 2 11.65 8.78 -21.61
C LYS A 2 11.56 7.90 -20.36
N ILE A 3 10.34 7.59 -19.92
CA ILE A 3 10.13 6.71 -18.77
C ILE A 3 10.03 5.27 -19.28
N ASN A 4 10.91 4.42 -18.77
CA ASN A 4 10.85 2.99 -19.10
C ASN A 4 9.77 2.33 -18.26
N LYS A 5 8.97 1.50 -18.89
CA LYS A 5 7.91 0.77 -18.18
C LYS A 5 8.50 -0.32 -17.30
N THR A 6 8.00 -0.41 -16.09
CA THR A 6 8.35 -1.48 -15.17
C THR A 6 7.53 -2.73 -15.48
N ASN A 7 7.89 -3.85 -14.86
CA ASN A 7 7.10 -5.08 -14.98
C ASN A 7 5.67 -4.86 -14.48
N ALA A 8 5.50 -4.12 -13.38
CA ALA A 8 4.17 -3.82 -12.86
C ALA A 8 3.32 -3.07 -13.89
N ALA A 9 3.91 -2.05 -14.55
CA ALA A 9 3.21 -1.29 -15.59
C ALA A 9 2.85 -2.18 -16.78
N ARG A 10 3.76 -3.07 -17.19
CA ARG A 10 3.50 -3.98 -18.30
C ARG A 10 2.35 -4.94 -17.99
N LEU A 11 2.24 -5.38 -16.74
CA LEU A 11 1.13 -6.24 -16.33
C LEU A 11 -0.20 -5.50 -16.42
N LEU A 12 -0.23 -4.21 -16.08
CA LEU A 12 -1.43 -3.41 -16.24
C LEU A 12 -1.78 -3.20 -17.72
N ASP A 13 -0.78 -3.00 -18.57
CA ASP A 13 -1.00 -2.91 -20.01
C ASP A 13 -1.63 -4.19 -20.55
N LYS A 14 -1.09 -5.32 -20.12
CA LYS A 14 -1.60 -6.64 -20.55
C LYS A 14 -3.04 -6.85 -20.10
N ALA A 15 -3.38 -6.36 -18.92
CA ALA A 15 -4.73 -6.46 -18.37
C ALA A 15 -5.68 -5.39 -18.96
N LYS A 16 -5.14 -4.48 -19.78
CA LYS A 16 -5.90 -3.37 -20.39
C LYS A 16 -6.48 -2.42 -19.35
N ILE A 17 -5.71 -2.18 -18.28
CA ILE A 17 -6.09 -1.27 -17.21
C ILE A 17 -5.46 0.09 -17.45
N ALA A 18 -6.25 1.15 -17.35
CA ALA A 18 -5.75 2.50 -17.50
C ALA A 18 -4.98 2.92 -16.23
N TYR A 19 -3.83 3.55 -16.41
CA TYR A 19 -3.00 4.05 -15.32
C TYR A 19 -2.05 5.10 -15.88
N GLU A 20 -1.37 5.81 -14.99
CA GLU A 20 -0.32 6.76 -15.38
C GLU A 20 0.92 6.46 -14.57
N LEU A 21 2.08 6.59 -15.21
CA LEU A 21 3.38 6.50 -14.53
C LEU A 21 3.79 7.91 -14.14
N ILE A 22 3.98 8.15 -12.86
CA ILE A 22 4.29 9.47 -12.33
C ILE A 22 5.68 9.42 -11.68
N PRO A 23 6.68 10.09 -12.27
CA PRO A 23 8.02 10.15 -11.68
C PRO A 23 8.07 11.12 -10.52
N TYR A 24 8.95 10.85 -9.57
CA TYR A 24 9.21 11.74 -8.46
C TYR A 24 10.68 11.69 -8.12
N GLU A 25 11.16 12.72 -7.42
CA GLU A 25 12.56 12.79 -7.03
C GLU A 25 12.81 11.90 -5.81
N VAL A 26 13.78 10.99 -5.94
CA VAL A 26 14.13 10.05 -4.87
C VAL A 26 15.07 10.73 -3.89
N ASP A 27 14.79 10.57 -2.59
CA ASP A 27 15.68 10.92 -1.51
C ASP A 27 16.07 9.61 -0.83
N GLU A 28 17.32 9.17 -1.04
CA GLU A 28 17.80 7.90 -0.49
C GLU A 28 17.81 7.89 1.05
N SER A 29 17.80 9.08 1.67
CA SER A 29 17.76 9.19 3.13
C SER A 29 16.33 9.14 3.67
N ASP A 30 15.31 9.25 2.81
CA ASP A 30 13.91 9.21 3.23
C ASP A 30 13.06 8.54 2.15
N LEU A 31 12.90 7.24 2.28
CA LEU A 31 12.11 6.43 1.34
C LEU A 31 10.65 6.34 1.76
N SER A 32 10.21 7.11 2.74
CA SER A 32 8.84 7.04 3.25
C SER A 32 7.81 7.52 2.23
N ALA A 33 6.59 6.98 2.35
CA ALA A 33 5.49 7.42 1.52
C ALA A 33 5.13 8.89 1.76
N VAL A 34 5.41 9.41 2.95
CA VAL A 34 5.20 10.83 3.27
C VAL A 34 6.08 11.70 2.37
N HIS A 35 7.36 11.32 2.22
CA HIS A 35 8.26 12.03 1.31
C HIS A 35 7.79 11.92 -0.14
N VAL A 36 7.35 10.72 -0.55
CA VAL A 36 6.84 10.50 -1.90
C VAL A 36 5.65 11.42 -2.18
N ALA A 37 4.70 11.49 -1.26
CA ALA A 37 3.53 12.36 -1.42
C ALA A 37 3.93 13.83 -1.54
N ALA A 38 4.89 14.28 -0.72
CA ALA A 38 5.39 15.64 -0.78
C ALA A 38 6.05 15.93 -2.12
N SER A 39 6.86 14.98 -2.61
CA SER A 39 7.56 15.14 -3.90
C SER A 39 6.57 15.17 -5.06
N LEU A 40 5.48 14.45 -4.98
CA LEU A 40 4.44 14.44 -6.01
C LEU A 40 3.52 15.66 -5.90
N GLY A 41 3.51 16.33 -4.75
CA GLY A 41 2.54 17.38 -4.48
C GLY A 41 1.14 16.84 -4.30
N GLU A 42 1.02 15.59 -3.80
CA GLU A 42 -0.26 14.89 -3.67
C GLU A 42 -0.65 14.66 -2.22
N ASN A 43 -1.92 14.40 -2.01
CA ASN A 43 -2.48 14.11 -0.70
C ASN A 43 -1.95 12.77 -0.20
N ILE A 44 -1.32 12.76 0.98
CA ILE A 44 -0.79 11.53 1.56
C ILE A 44 -1.86 10.43 1.71
N ASN A 45 -3.13 10.83 1.90
CA ASN A 45 -4.22 9.86 2.02
C ASN A 45 -4.47 9.07 0.74
N GLN A 46 -3.94 9.55 -0.39
CA GLN A 46 -4.04 8.86 -1.68
C GLN A 46 -2.76 8.13 -2.06
N VAL A 47 -1.69 8.30 -1.30
CA VAL A 47 -0.42 7.63 -1.57
C VAL A 47 -0.32 6.43 -0.65
N PHE A 48 -0.50 5.25 -1.21
CA PHE A 48 -0.55 4.00 -0.45
C PHE A 48 0.81 3.32 -0.47
N LYS A 49 1.14 2.70 0.65
CA LYS A 49 2.36 1.87 0.77
C LYS A 49 1.96 0.41 0.83
N THR A 50 2.86 -0.44 0.38
CA THR A 50 2.66 -1.89 0.33
C THR A 50 3.54 -2.55 1.38
N LEU A 51 2.91 -3.24 2.31
CA LEU A 51 3.58 -3.91 3.42
C LEU A 51 3.43 -5.43 3.27
N VAL A 52 4.49 -6.16 3.58
CA VAL A 52 4.47 -7.62 3.53
C VAL A 52 4.55 -8.13 4.96
N LEU A 53 3.61 -9.00 5.30
CA LEU A 53 3.50 -9.57 6.63
C LEU A 53 3.57 -11.09 6.54
N HIS A 54 3.84 -11.73 7.68
CA HIS A 54 3.85 -13.17 7.80
C HIS A 54 2.92 -13.59 8.92
N GLY A 55 1.92 -14.40 8.59
CA GLY A 55 0.95 -14.91 9.56
C GLY A 55 1.34 -16.30 10.04
N ASP A 56 0.91 -16.62 11.26
CA ASP A 56 1.23 -17.90 11.87
C ASP A 56 0.61 -19.10 11.15
N LYS A 57 -0.51 -18.88 10.45
CA LYS A 57 -1.22 -19.96 9.76
C LYS A 57 -1.10 -19.89 8.25
N THR A 58 -1.18 -18.71 7.67
CA THR A 58 -1.26 -18.57 6.21
C THR A 58 0.07 -18.27 5.52
N GLY A 59 1.11 -17.93 6.28
CA GLY A 59 2.37 -17.48 5.68
C GLY A 59 2.28 -16.03 5.25
N TYR A 60 2.92 -15.70 4.13
CA TYR A 60 3.02 -14.32 3.68
C TYR A 60 1.70 -13.78 3.14
N PHE A 61 1.43 -12.52 3.45
CA PHE A 61 0.32 -11.79 2.86
C PHE A 61 0.69 -10.29 2.80
N VAL A 62 -0.10 -9.52 2.06
CA VAL A 62 0.23 -8.14 1.72
C VAL A 62 -0.88 -7.21 2.22
N CYS A 63 -0.48 -6.09 2.81
CA CYS A 63 -1.40 -5.03 3.22
C CYS A 63 -1.02 -3.72 2.53
N VAL A 64 -2.02 -3.08 1.92
CA VAL A 64 -1.84 -1.81 1.20
C VAL A 64 -2.64 -0.76 1.96
N ILE A 65 -1.94 0.24 2.52
CA ILE A 65 -2.55 1.25 3.38
C ILE A 65 -2.02 2.64 3.05
N PRO A 66 -2.74 3.70 3.44
CA PRO A 66 -2.22 5.07 3.29
C PRO A 66 -0.85 5.19 3.94
N GLY A 67 0.04 5.93 3.29
CA GLY A 67 1.45 5.92 3.61
C GLY A 67 1.84 6.48 4.97
N ASP A 68 1.00 7.28 5.59
CA ASP A 68 1.27 7.85 6.92
C ASP A 68 0.65 7.03 8.05
N GLN A 69 -0.01 5.92 7.72
CA GLN A 69 -0.64 5.05 8.72
C GLN A 69 0.23 3.84 8.99
N GLU A 70 -0.03 3.18 10.12
CA GLU A 70 0.62 1.94 10.46
C GLU A 70 -0.42 0.83 10.53
N VAL A 71 -0.09 -0.33 10.01
CA VAL A 71 -1.01 -1.46 10.03
C VAL A 71 -1.21 -1.92 11.47
N ASN A 72 -2.46 -2.19 11.81
CA ASN A 72 -2.79 -2.78 13.10
C ASN A 72 -2.64 -4.29 12.95
N LEU A 73 -1.65 -4.86 13.66
CA LEU A 73 -1.33 -6.28 13.50
C LEU A 73 -2.48 -7.21 13.91
N LYS A 74 -3.28 -6.82 14.88
CA LYS A 74 -4.44 -7.62 15.30
C LYS A 74 -5.51 -7.64 14.20
N LEU A 75 -5.77 -6.50 13.59
CA LEU A 75 -6.73 -6.43 12.49
C LEU A 75 -6.22 -7.19 11.27
N ALA A 76 -4.93 -7.04 10.96
CA ALA A 76 -4.32 -7.74 9.82
C ALA A 76 -4.39 -9.25 10.03
N ALA A 77 -4.09 -9.73 11.22
CA ALA A 77 -4.19 -11.14 11.54
C ALA A 77 -5.64 -11.64 11.36
N LYS A 78 -6.59 -10.87 11.87
CA LYS A 78 -8.00 -11.26 11.81
C LYS A 78 -8.49 -11.37 10.36
N VAL A 79 -8.24 -10.37 9.53
CA VAL A 79 -8.75 -10.38 8.15
C VAL A 79 -8.07 -11.46 7.31
N SER A 80 -6.83 -11.82 7.63
CA SER A 80 -6.07 -12.81 6.88
C SER A 80 -6.27 -14.24 7.39
N GLY A 81 -7.03 -14.42 8.48
CA GLY A 81 -7.30 -15.74 9.02
C GLY A 81 -6.18 -16.28 9.90
N ASN A 82 -5.39 -15.39 10.49
CA ASN A 82 -4.29 -15.74 11.39
C ASN A 82 -4.62 -15.40 12.84
N LYS A 83 -3.96 -16.07 13.76
CA LYS A 83 -4.00 -15.69 15.17
C LYS A 83 -3.09 -14.49 15.44
N SER A 84 -1.93 -14.49 14.81
CA SER A 84 -0.94 -13.45 14.95
C SER A 84 -0.19 -13.27 13.64
N CYS A 85 0.40 -12.11 13.47
CA CYS A 85 1.23 -11.82 12.31
C CYS A 85 2.23 -10.72 12.67
N ASP A 86 3.28 -10.64 11.86
CA ASP A 86 4.32 -9.63 12.03
C ASP A 86 4.78 -9.13 10.67
N MET A 87 5.33 -7.93 10.63
CA MET A 87 6.03 -7.44 9.45
C MET A 87 7.23 -8.34 9.19
N ILE A 88 7.50 -8.66 7.93
CA ILE A 88 8.69 -9.45 7.62
C ILE A 88 9.95 -8.60 7.82
N PRO A 89 11.09 -9.23 8.18
CA PRO A 89 12.35 -8.50 8.26
C PRO A 89 12.69 -7.87 6.90
N MET A 90 13.22 -6.66 6.93
CA MET A 90 13.54 -5.92 5.70
C MET A 90 14.49 -6.73 4.80
N LYS A 91 15.39 -7.49 5.38
CA LYS A 91 16.34 -8.31 4.62
C LYS A 91 15.68 -9.41 3.80
N GLU A 92 14.42 -9.77 4.11
CA GLU A 92 13.69 -10.80 3.36
C GLU A 92 12.86 -10.22 2.22
N LEU A 93 12.68 -8.91 2.18
CA LEU A 93 11.76 -8.29 1.23
C LEU A 93 12.07 -8.65 -0.21
N LEU A 94 13.33 -8.54 -0.62
CA LEU A 94 13.73 -8.82 -2.00
C LEU A 94 13.48 -10.29 -2.38
N SER A 95 13.87 -11.22 -1.51
CA SER A 95 13.70 -12.64 -1.80
C SER A 95 12.22 -13.05 -1.85
N VAL A 96 11.38 -12.43 -1.04
CA VAL A 96 9.95 -12.75 -1.00
C VAL A 96 9.18 -12.09 -2.15
N THR A 97 9.43 -10.82 -2.42
CA THR A 97 8.63 -10.06 -3.37
C THR A 97 9.28 -9.78 -4.71
N GLY A 98 10.60 -9.75 -4.75
CA GLY A 98 11.34 -9.28 -5.92
C GLY A 98 11.57 -7.78 -5.93
N TYR A 99 11.11 -7.08 -4.90
CA TYR A 99 11.23 -5.62 -4.78
C TYR A 99 12.14 -5.23 -3.61
N ILE A 100 12.81 -4.10 -3.76
CA ILE A 100 13.63 -3.53 -2.69
C ILE A 100 12.81 -2.50 -1.89
N ARG A 101 13.33 -2.14 -0.73
CA ARG A 101 12.73 -1.12 0.11
C ARG A 101 12.50 0.18 -0.68
N GLY A 102 11.34 0.77 -0.52
CA GLY A 102 10.98 2.01 -1.23
C GLY A 102 10.44 1.78 -2.63
N ALA A 103 10.43 0.52 -3.10
CA ALA A 103 9.96 0.18 -4.43
C ALA A 103 8.90 -0.93 -4.43
N CYS A 104 8.49 -1.41 -3.26
CA CYS A 104 7.58 -2.55 -3.17
C CYS A 104 6.20 -2.18 -3.72
N SER A 105 5.78 -2.89 -4.77
CA SER A 105 4.49 -2.68 -5.43
C SER A 105 3.57 -3.86 -5.11
N PRO A 106 2.26 -3.63 -5.02
CA PRO A 106 1.31 -4.75 -4.88
C PRO A 106 1.15 -5.51 -6.19
N ILE A 107 1.67 -4.98 -7.29
CA ILE A 107 1.54 -5.56 -8.62
C ILE A 107 2.88 -6.19 -8.99
N GLY A 108 2.83 -7.41 -9.53
CA GLY A 108 4.02 -8.01 -10.11
C GLY A 108 5.02 -8.62 -9.13
N MET A 109 4.59 -8.97 -7.93
CA MET A 109 5.45 -9.71 -7.01
C MET A 109 5.83 -11.07 -7.59
N LYS A 110 6.98 -11.62 -7.16
CA LYS A 110 7.46 -12.93 -7.62
C LYS A 110 6.38 -14.00 -7.56
N LYS A 111 5.53 -13.93 -6.53
CA LYS A 111 4.47 -14.88 -6.32
C LYS A 111 3.24 -14.08 -5.90
N HIS A 112 2.06 -14.53 -6.27
CA HIS A 112 0.84 -13.88 -5.83
C HIS A 112 0.56 -14.26 -4.38
N PHE A 113 0.52 -13.25 -3.51
CA PHE A 113 0.16 -13.42 -2.10
C PHE A 113 -1.22 -12.86 -1.86
N PRO A 114 -1.97 -13.40 -0.88
CA PRO A 114 -3.23 -12.77 -0.47
C PRO A 114 -2.98 -11.30 -0.16
N THR A 115 -3.80 -10.41 -0.70
CA THR A 115 -3.61 -8.97 -0.61
C THR A 115 -4.85 -8.32 -0.01
N TYR A 116 -4.62 -7.41 0.93
CA TYR A 116 -5.67 -6.67 1.63
C TYR A 116 -5.41 -5.19 1.46
N ILE A 117 -6.45 -4.42 1.18
CA ILE A 117 -6.30 -2.98 0.99
C ILE A 117 -7.28 -2.25 1.89
N HIS A 118 -6.80 -1.18 2.52
CA HIS A 118 -7.63 -0.41 3.44
C HIS A 118 -8.76 0.29 2.70
N GLU A 119 -9.94 0.28 3.30
CA GLU A 119 -11.18 0.73 2.69
C GLU A 119 -11.19 2.20 2.26
N THR A 120 -10.33 3.04 2.83
CA THR A 120 -10.28 4.46 2.45
C THR A 120 -9.96 4.67 0.98
N CYS A 121 -9.36 3.68 0.31
CA CYS A 121 -9.05 3.79 -1.11
C CYS A 121 -10.29 4.04 -1.96
N LEU A 122 -11.44 3.56 -1.53
CA LEU A 122 -12.69 3.71 -2.27
C LEU A 122 -13.24 5.13 -2.23
N GLY A 123 -12.72 5.97 -1.35
CA GLY A 123 -13.13 7.38 -1.25
C GLY A 123 -12.46 8.29 -2.25
N PHE A 124 -11.58 7.76 -3.10
CA PHE A 124 -10.80 8.56 -4.06
C PHE A 124 -11.02 8.05 -5.48
N PRO A 125 -10.99 8.95 -6.48
CA PRO A 125 -11.06 8.51 -7.88
C PRO A 125 -9.81 7.81 -8.34
N TYR A 126 -8.67 8.05 -7.69
CA TYR A 126 -7.40 7.38 -7.98
C TYR A 126 -6.53 7.38 -6.73
N ILE A 127 -5.62 6.43 -6.69
CA ILE A 127 -4.60 6.35 -5.64
C ILE A 127 -3.24 6.14 -6.30
N TYR A 128 -2.19 6.27 -5.52
CA TYR A 128 -0.82 6.05 -5.98
C TYR A 128 -0.25 4.84 -5.26
N VAL A 129 0.40 3.97 -6.00
CA VAL A 129 1.18 2.86 -5.44
C VAL A 129 2.52 2.82 -6.16
N SER A 130 3.52 2.17 -5.57
CA SER A 130 4.81 2.04 -6.21
C SER A 130 4.68 1.32 -7.55
N ALA A 131 5.45 1.79 -8.53
CA ALA A 131 5.51 1.14 -9.84
C ALA A 131 6.53 -0.01 -9.87
N GLY A 132 7.22 -0.28 -8.77
CA GLY A 132 8.21 -1.35 -8.68
C GLY A 132 9.65 -0.87 -8.72
N GLN A 133 9.86 0.44 -8.74
CA GLN A 133 11.19 1.02 -8.64
C GLN A 133 11.10 2.37 -7.92
N ARG A 134 12.17 2.74 -7.26
CA ARG A 134 12.25 4.06 -6.61
C ARG A 134 12.15 5.15 -7.68
N GLY A 135 11.43 6.22 -7.36
CA GLY A 135 11.29 7.34 -8.28
C GLY A 135 10.12 7.24 -9.23
N LEU A 136 9.29 6.22 -9.11
CA LEU A 136 8.18 6.02 -10.03
C LEU A 136 6.95 5.46 -9.30
N GLN A 137 5.83 6.14 -9.46
CA GLN A 137 4.54 5.71 -8.90
C GLN A 137 3.55 5.40 -10.01
N ILE A 138 2.60 4.54 -9.70
CA ILE A 138 1.46 4.28 -10.57
C ILE A 138 0.25 5.01 -9.99
N LYS A 139 -0.37 5.84 -10.80
CA LYS A 139 -1.64 6.49 -10.49
C LYS A 139 -2.74 5.67 -11.14
N ILE A 140 -3.66 5.15 -10.33
CA ILE A 140 -4.62 4.15 -10.80
C ILE A 140 -5.94 4.25 -10.05
N ASP A 141 -7.03 3.92 -10.73
CA ASP A 141 -8.34 3.77 -10.08
C ASP A 141 -8.24 2.61 -9.07
N PRO A 142 -8.58 2.84 -7.79
CA PRO A 142 -8.47 1.78 -6.79
C PRO A 142 -9.29 0.54 -7.12
N LYS A 143 -10.42 0.67 -7.78
CA LYS A 143 -11.23 -0.49 -8.17
C LYS A 143 -10.52 -1.37 -9.18
N GLU A 144 -9.80 -0.75 -10.11
CA GLU A 144 -9.01 -1.49 -11.09
C GLU A 144 -7.85 -2.22 -10.42
N LEU A 145 -7.18 -1.56 -9.46
CA LEU A 145 -6.11 -2.17 -8.70
C LEU A 145 -6.61 -3.37 -7.90
N ILE A 146 -7.75 -3.19 -7.21
CA ILE A 146 -8.36 -4.25 -6.41
C ILE A 146 -8.60 -5.49 -7.27
N ASN A 147 -9.16 -5.30 -8.47
CA ASN A 147 -9.42 -6.40 -9.38
C ASN A 147 -8.14 -7.07 -9.85
N GLU A 148 -7.14 -6.28 -10.20
CA GLU A 148 -5.90 -6.81 -10.77
C GLU A 148 -5.13 -7.67 -9.76
N VAL A 149 -5.01 -7.19 -8.51
CA VAL A 149 -4.26 -7.92 -7.48
C VAL A 149 -5.16 -8.81 -6.62
N ARG A 150 -6.45 -8.85 -6.92
CA ARG A 150 -7.43 -9.63 -6.17
C ARG A 150 -7.41 -9.29 -4.69
N ALA A 151 -7.37 -7.99 -4.40
CA ALA A 151 -7.32 -7.51 -3.04
C ALA A 151 -8.70 -7.61 -2.37
N GLU A 152 -8.67 -7.87 -1.08
CA GLU A 152 -9.86 -7.77 -0.25
C GLU A 152 -9.86 -6.41 0.43
N VAL A 153 -10.96 -5.67 0.31
CA VAL A 153 -11.11 -4.36 0.94
C VAL A 153 -11.54 -4.57 2.39
N CYS A 154 -10.81 -3.97 3.32
CA CYS A 154 -11.05 -4.20 4.74
C CYS A 154 -10.47 -3.07 5.58
N VAL A 155 -10.60 -3.17 6.90
CA VAL A 155 -10.02 -2.22 7.85
C VAL A 155 -8.71 -2.79 8.36
N LEU A 156 -7.61 -2.08 8.12
CA LEU A 156 -6.27 -2.52 8.50
C LEU A 156 -5.65 -1.67 9.60
N TYR A 157 -6.28 -0.58 9.96
CA TYR A 157 -5.89 0.27 11.09
C TYR A 157 -7.12 1.06 11.54
N THR A 158 -7.05 1.60 12.75
CA THR A 158 -8.09 2.49 13.24
C THR A 158 -7.46 3.84 13.52
N VAL A 159 -8.17 4.90 13.18
CA VAL A 159 -7.70 6.24 13.48
C VAL A 159 -7.81 6.43 14.99
N SER A 160 -6.72 6.82 15.61
CA SER A 160 -6.70 7.13 17.02
C SER A 160 -7.59 8.35 17.25
N VAL A 161 -8.69 8.17 17.97
CA VAL A 161 -9.51 9.29 18.36
C VAL A 161 -8.96 9.82 19.65
N SER A 162 -8.05 10.70 19.52
CA SER A 162 -7.64 11.38 20.69
C SER A 162 -8.61 12.50 20.84
N TYR A 163 -9.41 12.25 20.92
CA TYR A 163 -10.32 13.22 20.99
C TYR A 163 -11.49 12.71 21.64
N THR A 164 -10.89 12.43 21.94
CA THR A 164 -11.56 12.17 22.38
C THR A 164 -11.91 12.70 23.25
N HIS A 165 -11.68 13.00 23.10
CA HIS A 165 -12.00 13.41 23.26
C HIS A 165 -12.54 14.11 23.28
N LEU A 166 -12.56 14.18 23.23
CA LEU A 166 -13.03 14.57 22.73
C LEU A 166 -13.84 14.60 22.80
N ARG A 167 -14.06 14.43 23.04
CA ARG A 167 -14.78 14.26 22.76
C ARG A 167 -15.37 14.31 23.25
N ALA A 168 -15.64 14.52 23.91
CA ALA A 168 -16.15 14.39 23.86
C ALA A 168 -16.43 14.80 23.98
N HIS A 169 -16.47 15.10 24.45
CA HIS A 169 -16.69 15.40 23.99
C HIS A 169 -16.86 15.43 23.48
N GLU A 170 -16.91 15.38 23.44
CA GLU A 170 -17.08 15.16 22.61
C GLU A 170 -17.48 14.83 22.33
N THR A 171 -17.93 14.80 23.07
CA THR A 171 -18.34 14.38 22.43
C THR A 171 -18.58 14.10 22.12
N ARG A 172 -18.91 14.00 22.57
CA ARG A 172 -19.10 13.55 21.87
C ARG A 172 -19.12 13.18 21.40
N HIS A 173 -19.43 13.18 21.74
CA HIS A 173 -19.28 12.81 20.80
C HIS A 173 -19.28 12.45 20.44
N ASP A 174 -19.73 12.51 21.12
CA ASP A 174 -19.67 12.14 20.40
C ASP A 174 -19.60 12.07 20.11
#